data_8f395ecad6c4083b4c0267981bb5258c
#
_entry.id   8f395ecad6c4083b4c0267981bb5258c
#
_cell.length_a   1.000
_cell.length_b   1.000
_cell.length_c   1.000
_cell.angle_alpha   90.00
_cell.angle_beta   90.00
_cell.angle_gamma   90.00
#
_symmetry.space_group_name_H-M   'P 1'
#
loop_
_entity.id
_entity.type
_entity.pdbx_description
1 polymer ?
#
loop_
_entity_poly.entity_id
_entity_poly.type
_entity_poly.pdbx_seq_one_letter_code
_entity_poly.pdbx_strand_id
1 'polypeptide(L)'
;APVNSPADDFGIVFHSNGTEGMLSSNRPGGKGQDDIYLFKVSERIPDSVLIAGLVRDKETMEVLRNATVFMLNTLNNEVLVLKTDENGKYNVKIKRGASLLFKGIKGGYYPDCINLELGAESKEAEIENRDLLLAKYKVDQIFVLENIYYDFDKWNIRPDAALELDKIDLDEFIEENKF
;
A
#
# COMPACT_ATOMS: atom_id res chain seq x y z
N ALA A 1 21.23 -2.36 -18.19
CA ALA A 1 20.61 -3.69 -18.21
C ALA A 1 21.20 -4.52 -19.35
N PRO A 2 21.38 -5.84 -19.22
CA PRO A 2 22.10 -6.65 -20.22
C PRO A 2 21.35 -6.76 -21.56
N VAL A 3 20.06 -6.49 -21.60
CA VAL A 3 19.26 -6.53 -22.84
C VAL A 3 19.43 -5.25 -23.64
N ASN A 4 19.42 -4.09 -22.96
CA ASN A 4 19.64 -2.79 -23.61
C ASN A 4 21.10 -2.37 -23.48
N SER A 5 21.76 -2.03 -24.57
CA SER A 5 23.17 -1.65 -24.64
C SER A 5 23.36 -0.25 -25.26
N PRO A 6 24.56 0.32 -25.27
CA PRO A 6 24.84 1.57 -26.01
C PRO A 6 24.82 1.40 -27.53
N ALA A 7 24.76 0.15 -28.03
CA ALA A 7 24.67 -0.16 -29.46
C ALA A 7 23.18 -0.18 -29.90
N ASP A 8 22.95 -0.39 -31.18
CA ASP A 8 21.61 -0.52 -31.72
C ASP A 8 21.04 -1.91 -31.34
N ASP A 9 19.99 -1.89 -30.53
CA ASP A 9 19.28 -3.08 -30.06
C ASP A 9 17.87 -3.09 -30.64
N PHE A 10 17.47 -4.11 -31.34
CA PHE A 10 16.14 -4.18 -31.99
C PHE A 10 15.61 -5.61 -32.10
N GLY A 11 14.36 -5.75 -32.45
CA GLY A 11 13.75 -7.05 -32.75
C GLY A 11 13.66 -7.98 -31.54
N ILE A 12 13.36 -7.46 -30.34
CA ILE A 12 13.20 -8.30 -29.13
C ILE A 12 11.99 -9.21 -29.28
N VAL A 13 12.22 -10.51 -29.13
CA VAL A 13 11.20 -11.55 -29.14
C VAL A 13 11.37 -12.42 -27.91
N PHE A 14 10.28 -12.58 -27.14
CA PHE A 14 10.24 -13.49 -26.01
C PHE A 14 9.70 -14.85 -26.41
N HIS A 15 10.28 -15.90 -25.87
CA HIS A 15 9.71 -17.24 -25.93
C HIS A 15 8.39 -17.27 -25.12
N SER A 16 7.50 -18.21 -25.45
CA SER A 16 6.18 -18.35 -24.80
C SER A 16 6.22 -18.49 -23.28
N ASN A 17 7.35 -18.97 -22.71
CA ASN A 17 7.56 -19.08 -21.26
C ASN A 17 7.87 -17.71 -20.59
N GLY A 18 8.16 -16.66 -21.36
CA GLY A 18 8.48 -15.31 -20.88
C GLY A 18 9.80 -15.19 -20.11
N THR A 19 10.62 -16.24 -20.05
CA THR A 19 11.89 -16.27 -19.32
C THR A 19 13.13 -16.29 -20.20
N GLU A 20 12.95 -16.52 -21.49
CA GLU A 20 13.99 -16.54 -22.48
C GLU A 20 13.56 -15.76 -23.72
N GLY A 21 14.50 -15.25 -24.47
CA GLY A 21 14.19 -14.51 -25.66
C GLY A 21 15.45 -14.28 -26.51
N MET A 22 15.24 -13.60 -27.61
CA MET A 22 16.31 -13.19 -28.53
C MET A 22 16.13 -11.74 -28.92
N LEU A 23 17.24 -11.12 -29.28
CA LEU A 23 17.28 -9.76 -29.82
C LEU A 23 18.36 -9.70 -30.89
N SER A 24 18.22 -8.75 -31.80
CA SER A 24 19.28 -8.41 -32.76
C SER A 24 20.05 -7.21 -32.24
N SER A 25 21.37 -7.21 -32.33
CA SER A 25 22.21 -6.12 -31.88
C SER A 25 23.56 -6.10 -32.59
N ASN A 26 24.10 -4.89 -32.81
CA ASN A 26 25.45 -4.67 -33.29
C ASN A 26 26.48 -4.43 -32.18
N ARG A 27 26.14 -4.90 -30.96
CA ARG A 27 27.02 -4.74 -29.79
C ARG A 27 28.36 -5.45 -29.98
N PRO A 28 29.46 -4.96 -29.38
CA PRO A 28 30.76 -5.57 -29.45
C PRO A 28 30.75 -7.04 -28.99
N GLY A 29 31.49 -7.90 -29.70
CA GLY A 29 31.61 -9.32 -29.38
C GLY A 29 30.83 -10.24 -30.31
N GLY A 30 30.05 -9.68 -31.22
CA GLY A 30 29.41 -10.42 -32.29
C GLY A 30 30.37 -10.80 -33.45
N LYS A 31 29.86 -11.48 -34.48
CA LYS A 31 30.62 -11.92 -35.66
C LYS A 31 30.29 -11.10 -36.90
N GLY A 32 29.18 -10.41 -36.94
CA GLY A 32 28.68 -9.58 -38.03
C GLY A 32 28.48 -8.13 -37.66
N GLN A 33 27.71 -7.40 -38.48
CA GLN A 33 27.22 -6.05 -38.12
C GLN A 33 26.06 -6.14 -37.15
N ASP A 34 25.13 -7.07 -37.40
CA ASP A 34 24.00 -7.39 -36.56
C ASP A 34 23.99 -8.88 -36.28
N ASP A 35 24.04 -9.23 -35.00
CA ASP A 35 24.02 -10.61 -34.54
C ASP A 35 22.77 -10.88 -33.68
N ILE A 36 22.35 -12.13 -33.66
CA ILE A 36 21.26 -12.58 -32.80
C ILE A 36 21.83 -13.02 -31.45
N TYR A 37 21.38 -12.35 -30.38
CA TYR A 37 21.73 -12.67 -29.02
C TYR A 37 20.58 -13.36 -28.33
N LEU A 38 20.87 -14.46 -27.65
CA LEU A 38 19.94 -15.13 -26.76
C LEU A 38 20.12 -14.55 -25.37
N PHE A 39 19.00 -14.27 -24.70
CA PHE A 39 19.01 -13.84 -23.30
C PHE A 39 18.10 -14.73 -22.47
N LYS A 40 18.44 -14.82 -21.19
CA LYS A 40 17.62 -15.47 -20.18
C LYS A 40 17.32 -14.49 -19.07
N VAL A 41 16.05 -14.39 -18.69
CA VAL A 41 15.63 -13.64 -17.53
C VAL A 41 15.90 -14.51 -16.30
N SER A 42 16.87 -14.12 -15.49
CA SER A 42 17.29 -14.89 -14.30
C SER A 42 16.26 -14.85 -13.17
N GLU A 43 15.51 -13.76 -13.08
CA GLU A 43 14.42 -13.59 -12.13
C GLU A 43 13.24 -12.88 -12.80
N ARG A 44 12.05 -13.45 -12.67
CA ARG A 44 10.82 -12.77 -13.03
C ARG A 44 10.32 -12.03 -11.79
N ILE A 45 10.40 -10.71 -11.80
CA ILE A 45 9.78 -9.90 -10.76
C ILE A 45 8.26 -10.00 -10.94
N PRO A 46 7.49 -10.47 -9.96
CA PRO A 46 6.04 -10.51 -10.07
C PRO A 46 5.47 -9.11 -10.30
N ASP A 47 4.48 -8.96 -11.17
CA ASP A 47 3.84 -7.66 -11.46
C ASP A 47 3.06 -7.10 -10.27
N SER A 48 2.82 -7.92 -9.26
CA SER A 48 2.04 -7.58 -8.07
C SER A 48 2.67 -8.14 -6.80
N VAL A 49 2.36 -7.49 -5.69
CA VAL A 49 2.81 -7.84 -4.34
C VAL A 49 1.58 -8.18 -3.50
N LEU A 50 1.65 -9.25 -2.72
CA LEU A 50 0.67 -9.55 -1.68
C LEU A 50 1.05 -8.77 -0.41
N ILE A 51 0.14 -7.96 0.08
CA ILE A 51 0.30 -7.19 1.33
C ILE A 51 -0.62 -7.82 2.35
N ALA A 52 -0.10 -8.13 3.53
CA ALA A 52 -0.85 -8.71 4.62
C ALA A 52 -0.50 -8.05 5.96
N GLY A 53 -1.48 -8.00 6.85
CA GLY A 53 -1.32 -7.49 8.21
C GLY A 53 -2.46 -7.95 9.11
N LEU A 54 -2.36 -7.60 10.37
CA LEU A 54 -3.36 -7.85 11.40
C LEU A 54 -3.90 -6.51 11.90
N VAL A 55 -5.17 -6.50 12.29
CA VAL A 55 -5.72 -5.41 13.09
C VAL A 55 -5.76 -5.87 14.54
N ARG A 56 -5.14 -5.11 15.44
CA ARG A 56 -4.98 -5.46 16.85
C ARG A 56 -5.39 -4.31 17.76
N ASP A 57 -5.85 -4.67 18.94
CA ASP A 57 -5.93 -3.74 20.07
C ASP A 57 -4.50 -3.32 20.46
N LYS A 58 -4.26 -2.03 20.55
CA LYS A 58 -2.94 -1.44 20.82
C LYS A 58 -2.39 -1.79 22.21
N GLU A 59 -3.28 -1.99 23.19
CA GLU A 59 -2.90 -2.25 24.58
C GLU A 59 -2.77 -3.75 24.87
N THR A 60 -3.77 -4.53 24.45
CA THR A 60 -3.82 -5.97 24.75
C THR A 60 -3.13 -6.82 23.69
N MET A 61 -2.87 -6.27 22.50
CA MET A 61 -2.38 -6.97 21.32
C MET A 61 -3.30 -8.09 20.82
N GLU A 62 -4.53 -8.15 21.33
CA GLU A 62 -5.55 -9.05 20.83
C GLU A 62 -5.97 -8.69 19.42
N VAL A 63 -6.29 -9.71 18.61
CA VAL A 63 -6.71 -9.50 17.22
C VAL A 63 -8.15 -8.98 17.16
N LEU A 64 -8.39 -8.03 16.27
CA LEU A 64 -9.70 -7.44 16.06
C LEU A 64 -10.36 -8.03 14.80
N ARG A 65 -11.32 -8.92 15.02
CA ARG A 65 -12.15 -9.54 13.97
C ARG A 65 -13.15 -8.54 13.41
N ASN A 66 -13.52 -8.71 12.14
CA ASN A 66 -14.51 -7.84 11.46
C ASN A 66 -14.17 -6.33 11.54
N ALA A 67 -12.91 -5.98 11.72
CA ALA A 67 -12.46 -4.62 11.54
C ALA A 67 -12.48 -4.27 10.05
N THR A 68 -12.79 -3.02 9.74
CA THR A 68 -12.75 -2.52 8.35
C THR A 68 -11.38 -1.91 8.10
N VAL A 69 -10.77 -2.26 6.97
CA VAL A 69 -9.50 -1.67 6.51
C VAL A 69 -9.73 -1.02 5.16
N PHE A 70 -9.60 0.29 5.11
CA PHE A 70 -9.57 1.05 3.87
C PHE A 70 -8.14 1.10 3.35
N MET A 71 -7.96 0.78 2.10
CA MET A 71 -6.71 0.99 1.38
C MET A 71 -6.96 2.03 0.29
N LEU A 72 -6.20 3.12 0.33
CA LEU A 72 -6.19 4.16 -0.69
C LEU A 72 -4.85 4.11 -1.44
N ASN A 73 -4.91 3.96 -2.76
CA ASN A 73 -3.76 4.22 -3.62
C ASN A 73 -3.71 5.72 -3.94
N THR A 74 -2.74 6.42 -3.37
CA THR A 74 -2.64 7.89 -3.46
C THR A 74 -2.23 8.38 -4.86
N LEU A 75 -1.74 7.50 -5.74
CA LEU A 75 -1.34 7.88 -7.09
C LEU A 75 -2.52 7.93 -8.06
N ASN A 76 -3.55 7.10 -7.86
CA ASN A 76 -4.69 7.00 -8.76
C ASN A 76 -6.05 7.17 -8.07
N ASN A 77 -6.05 7.44 -6.74
CA ASN A 77 -7.24 7.57 -5.89
C ASN A 77 -8.13 6.32 -5.86
N GLU A 78 -7.60 5.15 -6.16
CA GLU A 78 -8.32 3.90 -6.03
C GLU A 78 -8.48 3.52 -4.56
N VAL A 79 -9.71 3.23 -4.14
CA VAL A 79 -10.05 2.83 -2.77
C VAL A 79 -10.54 1.39 -2.78
N LEU A 80 -9.96 0.56 -1.92
CA LEU A 80 -10.46 -0.78 -1.61
C LEU A 80 -10.89 -0.85 -0.15
N VAL A 81 -11.97 -1.56 0.10
CA VAL A 81 -12.49 -1.81 1.45
C VAL A 81 -12.36 -3.29 1.76
N LEU A 82 -11.62 -3.60 2.80
CA LEU A 82 -11.34 -4.96 3.27
C LEU A 82 -11.95 -5.15 4.64
N LYS A 83 -12.22 -6.40 5.02
CA LYS A 83 -12.58 -6.78 6.39
C LYS A 83 -11.61 -7.80 6.91
N THR A 84 -11.28 -7.70 8.20
CA THR A 84 -10.46 -8.72 8.85
C THR A 84 -11.24 -10.00 9.08
N ASP A 85 -10.55 -11.12 8.94
CA ASP A 85 -11.10 -12.47 9.21
C ASP A 85 -11.18 -12.78 10.72
N GLU A 86 -11.50 -14.04 11.05
CA GLU A 86 -11.59 -14.55 12.43
C GLU A 86 -10.28 -14.42 13.22
N ASN A 87 -9.15 -14.34 12.53
CA ASN A 87 -7.82 -14.16 13.10
C ASN A 87 -7.35 -12.70 13.07
N GLY A 88 -8.23 -11.75 12.73
CA GLY A 88 -7.90 -10.34 12.60
C GLY A 88 -7.01 -10.02 11.40
N LYS A 89 -6.84 -10.96 10.45
CA LYS A 89 -5.96 -10.81 9.29
C LYS A 89 -6.71 -10.14 8.13
N TYR A 90 -6.02 -9.21 7.45
CA TYR A 90 -6.39 -8.70 6.14
C TYR A 90 -5.26 -8.97 5.13
N ASN A 91 -5.60 -9.07 3.86
CA ASN A 91 -4.63 -9.14 2.78
C ASN A 91 -5.21 -8.53 1.50
N VAL A 92 -4.30 -8.05 0.65
CA VAL A 92 -4.65 -7.48 -0.65
C VAL A 92 -3.49 -7.65 -1.62
N LYS A 93 -3.81 -7.91 -2.88
CA LYS A 93 -2.83 -8.04 -3.96
C LYS A 93 -2.82 -6.77 -4.80
N ILE A 94 -1.70 -6.06 -4.82
CA ILE A 94 -1.56 -4.74 -5.45
C ILE A 94 -0.44 -4.77 -6.49
N LYS A 95 -0.62 -4.03 -7.58
CA LYS A 95 0.42 -3.82 -8.58
C LYS A 95 1.58 -3.01 -8.00
N ARG A 96 2.78 -3.29 -8.47
CA ARG A 96 3.99 -2.53 -8.09
C ARG A 96 3.92 -1.07 -8.53
N GLY A 97 4.74 -0.24 -7.91
CA GLY A 97 4.78 1.20 -8.17
C GLY A 97 3.59 1.95 -7.58
N ALA A 98 2.96 1.42 -6.54
CA ALA A 98 1.85 2.05 -5.85
C ALA A 98 2.33 2.77 -4.57
N SER A 99 1.66 3.86 -4.21
CA SER A 99 1.77 4.52 -2.91
C SER A 99 0.45 4.33 -2.17
N LEU A 100 0.49 3.66 -1.04
CA LEU A 100 -0.69 3.14 -0.35
C LEU A 100 -0.82 3.72 1.05
N LEU A 101 -2.04 4.09 1.41
CA LEU A 101 -2.45 4.42 2.77
C LEU A 101 -3.46 3.35 3.21
N PHE A 102 -3.18 2.69 4.32
CA PHE A 102 -4.12 1.81 4.99
C PHE A 102 -4.69 2.51 6.22
N LYS A 103 -6.01 2.47 6.40
CA LYS A 103 -6.73 3.00 7.57
C LYS A 103 -7.58 1.88 8.15
N GLY A 104 -7.30 1.49 9.38
CA GLY A 104 -8.10 0.51 10.14
C GLY A 104 -9.16 1.20 10.98
N ILE A 105 -10.38 0.66 10.96
CA ILE A 105 -11.52 1.16 11.73
C ILE A 105 -12.22 -0.01 12.41
N LYS A 106 -12.60 0.18 13.66
CA LYS A 106 -13.41 -0.76 14.44
C LYS A 106 -14.22 0.01 15.47
N GLY A 107 -15.50 -0.32 15.63
CA GLY A 107 -16.34 0.26 16.66
C GLY A 107 -15.71 0.16 18.07
N GLY A 108 -15.74 1.23 18.82
CA GLY A 108 -15.09 1.34 20.13
C GLY A 108 -13.58 1.60 20.13
N TYR A 109 -12.99 1.89 18.93
CA TYR A 109 -11.55 2.11 18.76
C TYR A 109 -11.25 3.34 17.91
N TYR A 110 -10.16 4.04 18.22
CA TYR A 110 -9.59 5.07 17.36
C TYR A 110 -9.01 4.45 16.11
N PRO A 111 -9.23 5.05 14.94
CA PRO A 111 -8.60 4.63 13.72
C PRO A 111 -7.07 4.68 13.81
N ASP A 112 -6.41 3.75 13.12
CA ASP A 112 -4.96 3.78 12.92
C ASP A 112 -4.63 3.74 11.43
N CYS A 113 -3.53 4.40 11.04
CA CYS A 113 -3.13 4.53 9.65
C CYS A 113 -1.66 4.18 9.47
N ILE A 114 -1.37 3.46 8.38
CA ILE A 114 0.00 3.18 7.94
C ILE A 114 0.18 3.51 6.47
N ASN A 115 1.35 4.02 6.10
CA ASN A 115 1.74 4.25 4.73
C ASN A 115 2.68 3.16 4.23
N LEU A 116 2.59 2.84 2.94
CA LEU A 116 3.45 1.87 2.28
C LEU A 116 3.78 2.32 0.85
N GLU A 117 5.06 2.51 0.57
CA GLU A 117 5.56 2.76 -0.77
C GLU A 117 6.02 1.45 -1.41
N LEU A 118 5.40 1.08 -2.52
CA LEU A 118 5.79 -0.09 -3.30
C LEU A 118 6.66 0.35 -4.47
N GLY A 119 7.98 0.19 -4.34
CA GLY A 119 8.90 0.42 -5.45
C GLY A 119 8.56 -0.46 -6.66
N ALA A 120 8.63 0.12 -7.87
CA ALA A 120 8.41 -0.64 -9.11
C ALA A 120 9.43 -1.78 -9.29
N GLU A 121 10.63 -1.59 -8.75
CA GLU A 121 11.78 -2.52 -8.86
C GLU A 121 11.93 -3.45 -7.65
N SER A 122 11.07 -3.35 -6.64
CA SER A 122 11.12 -4.23 -5.47
C SER A 122 10.96 -5.69 -5.90
N LYS A 123 11.78 -6.59 -5.37
CA LYS A 123 11.72 -8.03 -5.68
C LYS A 123 10.78 -8.80 -4.74
N GLU A 124 10.29 -8.18 -3.70
CA GLU A 124 9.41 -8.82 -2.73
C GLU A 124 8.10 -9.24 -3.39
N ALA A 125 7.76 -10.51 -3.27
CA ALA A 125 6.47 -11.04 -3.74
C ALA A 125 5.36 -10.88 -2.71
N GLU A 126 5.75 -10.77 -1.45
CA GLU A 126 4.86 -10.66 -0.29
C GLU A 126 5.45 -9.69 0.74
N ILE A 127 4.62 -8.86 1.32
CA ILE A 127 4.95 -7.94 2.42
C ILE A 127 4.00 -8.24 3.56
N GLU A 128 4.54 -8.81 4.62
CA GLU A 128 3.81 -9.13 5.83
C GLU A 128 4.04 -8.08 6.93
N ASN A 129 3.34 -8.24 8.06
CA ASN A 129 3.48 -7.43 9.26
C ASN A 129 3.14 -5.94 9.05
N ARG A 130 2.13 -5.66 8.23
CA ARG A 130 1.53 -4.33 8.11
C ARG A 130 0.37 -4.19 9.07
N ASP A 131 0.68 -4.34 10.36
CA ASP A 131 -0.32 -4.35 11.42
C ASP A 131 -0.84 -2.95 11.70
N LEU A 132 -2.15 -2.86 11.96
CA LEU A 132 -2.86 -1.67 12.40
C LEU A 132 -3.19 -1.84 13.88
N LEU A 133 -2.75 -0.88 14.70
CA LEU A 133 -2.86 -0.94 16.16
C LEU A 133 -3.88 0.08 16.65
N LEU A 134 -5.12 -0.35 16.79
CA LEU A 134 -6.23 0.50 17.19
C LEU A 134 -6.27 0.65 18.72
N ALA A 135 -6.31 1.89 19.19
CA ALA A 135 -6.47 2.18 20.60
C ALA A 135 -7.95 2.19 20.98
N LYS A 136 -8.32 1.46 22.03
CA LYS A 136 -9.69 1.45 22.52
C LYS A 136 -10.08 2.80 23.13
N TYR A 137 -11.31 3.25 22.90
CA TYR A 137 -11.84 4.43 23.55
C TYR A 137 -11.84 4.23 25.07
N LYS A 138 -11.42 5.26 25.81
CA LYS A 138 -11.49 5.30 27.27
C LYS A 138 -12.48 6.37 27.67
N VAL A 139 -13.40 6.02 28.54
CA VAL A 139 -14.28 7.01 29.22
C VAL A 139 -13.37 7.96 30.00
N ASP A 140 -13.66 9.24 29.97
CA ASP A 140 -12.89 10.33 30.60
C ASP A 140 -11.52 10.65 29.96
N GLN A 141 -11.26 10.22 28.75
CA GLN A 141 -10.05 10.62 28.04
C GLN A 141 -10.22 12.03 27.44
N ILE A 142 -9.37 12.95 27.86
CA ILE A 142 -9.28 14.28 27.24
C ILE A 142 -8.49 14.13 25.93
N PHE A 143 -9.12 14.51 24.82
CA PHE A 143 -8.44 14.58 23.53
C PHE A 143 -7.85 15.98 23.34
N VAL A 144 -6.57 16.02 23.14
CA VAL A 144 -5.90 17.22 22.65
C VAL A 144 -5.83 17.08 21.12
N LEU A 145 -6.67 17.84 20.42
CA LEU A 145 -6.57 18.01 18.99
C LEU A 145 -5.46 19.01 18.72
N GLU A 146 -4.35 18.53 18.18
CA GLU A 146 -3.24 19.38 17.80
C GLU A 146 -3.43 19.87 16.36
N ASN A 147 -3.02 21.13 16.12
CA ASN A 147 -2.97 21.69 14.77
C ASN A 147 -4.31 21.85 14.02
N ILE A 148 -5.42 22.07 14.74
CA ILE A 148 -6.66 22.54 14.11
C ILE A 148 -6.57 24.03 13.90
N TYR A 149 -6.17 24.43 12.71
CA TYR A 149 -6.09 25.82 12.31
C TYR A 149 -7.24 26.19 11.39
N TYR A 150 -7.78 27.39 11.57
CA TYR A 150 -8.73 28.02 10.65
C TYR A 150 -8.02 29.15 9.91
N ASP A 151 -8.36 29.33 8.65
CA ASP A 151 -7.97 30.54 7.95
C ASP A 151 -8.71 31.75 8.53
N PHE A 152 -8.05 32.91 8.55
CA PHE A 152 -8.66 34.13 9.07
C PHE A 152 -9.96 34.45 8.31
N ASP A 153 -11.03 34.71 9.07
CA ASP A 153 -12.36 35.03 8.55
C ASP A 153 -12.99 33.96 7.62
N LYS A 154 -12.61 32.68 7.82
CA LYS A 154 -13.20 31.52 7.13
C LYS A 154 -13.72 30.50 8.14
N TRP A 155 -14.84 29.89 7.79
CA TRP A 155 -15.48 28.85 8.59
C TRP A 155 -15.28 27.42 8.00
N ASN A 156 -14.61 27.32 6.87
CA ASN A 156 -14.31 26.04 6.26
C ASN A 156 -13.17 25.34 6.98
N ILE A 157 -13.37 24.05 7.25
CA ILE A 157 -12.32 23.18 7.80
C ILE A 157 -11.22 23.06 6.75
N ARG A 158 -9.99 23.34 7.13
CA ARG A 158 -8.83 23.17 6.26
C ARG A 158 -8.55 21.66 6.03
N PRO A 159 -7.99 21.27 4.87
CA PRO A 159 -7.69 19.87 4.59
C PRO A 159 -6.75 19.20 5.60
N ASP A 160 -5.80 19.96 6.17
CA ASP A 160 -4.90 19.48 7.23
C ASP A 160 -5.63 19.25 8.56
N ALA A 161 -6.58 20.12 8.91
CA ALA A 161 -7.41 19.96 10.09
C ALA A 161 -8.45 18.82 9.93
N ALA A 162 -8.93 18.57 8.72
CA ALA A 162 -9.87 17.48 8.45
C ALA A 162 -9.26 16.11 8.78
N LEU A 163 -7.97 15.92 8.49
CA LEU A 163 -7.26 14.68 8.82
C LEU A 163 -7.15 14.45 10.34
N GLU A 164 -7.06 15.50 11.12
CA GLU A 164 -7.00 15.41 12.58
C GLU A 164 -8.40 15.14 13.17
N LEU A 165 -9.42 15.80 12.61
CA LEU A 165 -10.82 15.58 13.01
C LEU A 165 -11.33 14.18 12.63
N ASP A 166 -10.88 13.63 11.52
CA ASP A 166 -11.20 12.25 11.09
C ASP A 166 -10.71 11.16 12.08
N LYS A 167 -9.84 11.52 13.02
CA LYS A 167 -9.43 10.60 14.10
C LYS A 167 -10.54 10.40 15.12
N ILE A 168 -11.55 11.27 15.15
CA ILE A 168 -12.67 11.21 16.08
C ILE A 168 -13.93 10.94 15.27
N ASP A 169 -14.47 9.73 15.38
CA ASP A 169 -15.81 9.43 14.90
C ASP A 169 -16.83 9.88 15.96
N LEU A 170 -17.24 11.15 15.85
CA LEU A 170 -18.17 11.77 16.79
C LEU A 170 -19.55 11.11 16.79
N ASP A 171 -19.98 10.56 15.68
CA ASP A 171 -21.32 9.95 15.57
C ASP A 171 -21.38 8.64 16.35
N GLU A 172 -20.34 7.80 16.27
CA GLU A 172 -20.24 6.56 17.05
C GLU A 172 -20.03 6.84 18.54
N PHE A 173 -19.22 7.87 18.88
CA PHE A 173 -19.02 8.30 20.26
C PHE A 173 -20.31 8.81 20.93
N ILE A 174 -21.14 9.54 20.19
CA ILE A 174 -22.44 10.05 20.69
C ILE A 174 -23.44 8.91 20.85
N GLU A 175 -23.47 7.92 19.96
CA GLU A 175 -24.38 6.76 20.06
C GLU A 175 -24.07 5.85 21.25
N GLU A 176 -22.79 5.59 21.53
CA GLU A 176 -22.37 4.74 22.64
C GLU A 176 -22.52 5.43 24.01
N ASN A 177 -22.54 6.76 24.07
CA ASN A 177 -22.64 7.55 25.31
C ASN A 177 -24.01 8.25 25.48
N LYS A 178 -25.08 7.80 24.82
CA LYS A 178 -26.44 8.24 25.12
C LYS A 178 -26.82 7.77 26.52
N PHE A 179 -26.81 8.71 27.48
CA PHE A 179 -27.41 8.60 28.81
C PHE A 179 -28.94 8.62 28.71
#